data_e3d1057b99302e5365e1cd79e7adb152
#
_entry.id   e3d1057b99302e5365e1cd79e7adb152
#
_cell.length_a   1.000
_cell.length_b   1.000
_cell.length_c   1.000
_cell.angle_alpha   90.00
_cell.angle_beta   90.00
_cell.angle_gamma   90.00
#
_symmetry.space_group_name_H-M   'P 1'
#
loop_
_entity.id
_entity.type
_entity.pdbx_description
1 polymer ?
#
loop_
_entity_poly.entity_id
_entity_poly.type
_entity_poly.pdbx_seq_one_letter_code
_entity_poly.pdbx_strand_id
1 'polypeptide(L)'
;MLLHNSPYKLFEDLLFADQNTTLYPYSQKDESFEAVLEVPGFGKDNLKVEIEEDYVKLNGEAEVGGKKRTISRCYELPQKADRKKLSAKLVNGILDLSIPKKDSSKKISVSIK
;
A
#
# COMPACT_ATOMS: atom_id res chain seq x y z
N MET A 1 26.77 -19.40 4.05
CA MET A 1 26.65 -18.67 4.48
C MET A 1 25.59 -18.14 4.76
N LEU A 2 25.21 -17.88 5.45
CA LEU A 2 24.44 -17.60 5.78
C LEU A 2 24.02 -16.40 5.96
N LEU A 3 23.69 -15.75 5.03
CA LEU A 3 23.22 -14.45 4.97
C LEU A 3 21.93 -14.23 5.64
N HIS A 4 21.05 -15.22 5.68
CA HIS A 4 19.79 -15.05 6.36
C HIS A 4 19.93 -14.96 7.87
N ASN A 5 21.11 -15.18 8.39
CA ASN A 5 21.39 -14.95 9.80
C ASN A 5 22.18 -13.66 10.01
N SER A 6 22.39 -12.89 8.96
CA SER A 6 23.11 -11.65 9.04
C SER A 6 22.26 -10.57 9.71
N PRO A 7 22.83 -9.72 10.57
CA PRO A 7 22.11 -8.59 11.12
C PRO A 7 21.73 -7.57 10.04
N TYR A 8 22.33 -7.67 8.86
CA TYR A 8 22.05 -6.76 7.76
C TYR A 8 20.99 -7.27 6.81
N LYS A 9 20.44 -8.45 7.06
CA LYS A 9 19.48 -9.04 6.14
C LYS A 9 18.25 -8.16 5.95
N LEU A 10 17.71 -7.63 7.03
CA LEU A 10 16.54 -6.77 6.94
C LEU A 10 16.83 -5.51 6.14
N PHE A 11 18.02 -4.95 6.35
CA PHE A 11 18.44 -3.76 5.63
C PHE A 11 18.62 -4.06 4.13
N GLU A 12 19.21 -5.20 3.82
CA GLU A 12 19.37 -5.63 2.43
C GLU A 12 18.01 -5.86 1.77
N ASP A 13 17.09 -6.45 2.49
CA ASP A 13 15.75 -6.70 1.96
C ASP A 13 15.05 -5.38 1.64
N LEU A 14 15.23 -4.36 2.46
CA LEU A 14 14.63 -3.06 2.20
C LEU A 14 15.29 -2.35 1.03
N LEU A 15 16.62 -2.45 0.92
CA LEU A 15 17.35 -1.79 -0.15
C LEU A 15 17.13 -2.42 -1.51
N PHE A 16 17.03 -3.73 -1.55
CA PHE A 16 16.96 -4.49 -2.78
C PHE A 16 15.61 -5.16 -2.99
N ALA A 17 14.58 -4.67 -2.29
CA ALA A 17 13.25 -5.23 -2.45
C ALA A 17 12.82 -5.16 -3.90
N ASP A 18 12.37 -6.29 -4.42
CA ASP A 18 11.82 -6.37 -5.75
C ASP A 18 10.53 -5.55 -5.80
N GLN A 19 10.25 -4.96 -6.96
CA GLN A 19 9.01 -4.24 -7.16
C GLN A 19 7.79 -5.14 -7.00
N ASN A 20 7.98 -6.44 -7.08
CA ASN A 20 6.89 -7.40 -6.90
C ASN A 20 6.76 -7.89 -5.46
N THR A 21 7.59 -7.39 -4.55
CA THR A 21 7.50 -7.77 -3.15
C THR A 21 6.21 -7.22 -2.55
N THR A 22 5.48 -8.09 -1.87
CA THR A 22 4.24 -7.68 -1.20
C THR A 22 4.58 -7.01 0.12
N LEU A 23 3.98 -5.85 0.36
CA LEU A 23 4.20 -5.06 1.55
C LEU A 23 2.89 -4.85 2.30
N TYR A 24 3.02 -4.47 3.56
CA TYR A 24 1.86 -4.13 4.37
C TYR A 24 2.09 -2.73 4.96
N PRO A 25 1.71 -1.70 4.22
CA PRO A 25 2.01 -0.31 4.61
C PRO A 25 0.95 0.34 5.49
N TYR A 26 -0.07 -0.40 5.89
CA TYR A 26 -1.24 0.21 6.50
C TYR A 26 -1.08 0.48 7.97
N SER A 27 -1.56 1.65 8.39
CA SER A 27 -1.85 1.90 9.79
C SER A 27 -3.33 1.60 10.00
N GLN A 28 -3.64 0.97 11.11
CA GLN A 28 -5.00 0.56 11.40
C GLN A 28 -5.68 1.59 12.29
N LYS A 29 -6.84 2.04 11.83
CA LYS A 29 -7.71 2.92 12.62
C LYS A 29 -8.96 2.15 12.99
N ASP A 30 -9.82 2.75 13.82
CA ASP A 30 -10.99 2.04 14.32
C ASP A 30 -11.89 1.52 13.19
N GLU A 31 -12.06 2.31 12.12
CA GLU A 31 -12.96 1.95 11.05
C GLU A 31 -12.31 1.80 9.69
N SER A 32 -11.00 1.97 9.59
CA SER A 32 -10.34 1.91 8.30
C SER A 32 -8.87 1.51 8.41
N PHE A 33 -8.35 1.05 7.28
CA PHE A 33 -6.91 0.87 7.09
C PHE A 33 -6.43 2.01 6.21
N GLU A 34 -5.35 2.67 6.59
CA GLU A 34 -4.82 3.80 5.84
C GLU A 34 -3.35 3.63 5.57
N ALA A 35 -2.93 4.03 4.39
CA ALA A 35 -1.54 3.98 3.99
C ALA A 35 -1.16 5.29 3.31
N VAL A 36 0.07 5.72 3.56
CA VAL A 36 0.62 6.92 2.93
C VAL A 36 1.83 6.48 2.13
N LEU A 37 1.76 6.70 0.83
CA LEU A 37 2.80 6.25 -0.09
C LEU A 37 3.41 7.45 -0.79
N GLU A 38 4.73 7.48 -0.87
CA GLU A 38 5.42 8.55 -1.57
C GLU A 38 5.64 8.15 -3.02
N VAL A 39 5.12 8.95 -3.94
CA VAL A 39 5.24 8.71 -5.37
C VAL A 39 5.66 9.98 -6.10
N PRO A 40 6.82 10.55 -5.74
CA PRO A 40 7.25 11.81 -6.33
C PRO A 40 7.46 11.68 -7.84
N GLY A 41 7.01 12.68 -8.57
CA GLY A 41 7.14 12.69 -10.02
C GLY A 41 5.99 12.04 -10.77
N PHE A 42 5.03 11.45 -10.06
CA PHE A 42 3.87 10.83 -10.70
C PHE A 42 2.63 11.67 -10.42
N GLY A 43 1.84 11.92 -11.44
CA GLY A 43 0.55 12.56 -11.31
C GLY A 43 -0.56 11.51 -11.31
N LYS A 44 -1.77 11.92 -11.00
CA LYS A 44 -2.89 10.98 -10.94
C LYS A 44 -3.16 10.28 -12.27
N ASP A 45 -2.83 10.93 -13.39
CA ASP A 45 -3.02 10.34 -14.70
C ASP A 45 -1.94 9.32 -15.04
N ASN A 46 -0.87 9.29 -14.27
CA ASN A 46 0.25 8.37 -14.46
C ASN A 46 0.17 7.14 -13.55
N LEU A 47 -0.75 7.15 -12.60
CA LEU A 47 -0.86 6.09 -11.60
C LEU A 47 -2.15 5.31 -11.75
N LYS A 48 -2.08 4.03 -11.46
CA LYS A 48 -3.25 3.17 -11.48
C LYS A 48 -3.21 2.29 -10.24
N VAL A 49 -4.31 2.28 -9.49
CA VAL A 49 -4.46 1.43 -8.31
C VAL A 49 -5.55 0.42 -8.61
N GLU A 50 -5.21 -0.84 -8.45
CA GLU A 50 -6.16 -1.92 -8.69
C GLU A 50 -6.14 -2.91 -7.54
N ILE A 51 -7.27 -3.55 -7.31
CA ILE A 51 -7.35 -4.66 -6.37
C ILE A 51 -7.51 -5.92 -7.18
N GLU A 52 -6.59 -6.85 -6.98
CA GLU A 52 -6.63 -8.14 -7.65
C GLU A 52 -6.41 -9.22 -6.62
N GLU A 53 -7.35 -10.13 -6.49
CA GLU A 53 -7.33 -11.16 -5.45
C GLU A 53 -7.22 -10.51 -4.06
N ASP A 54 -6.16 -10.82 -3.32
CA ASP A 54 -5.95 -10.29 -1.98
C ASP A 54 -4.87 -9.21 -1.95
N TYR A 55 -4.66 -8.54 -3.08
CA TYR A 55 -3.59 -7.56 -3.22
C TYR A 55 -4.09 -6.25 -3.79
N VAL A 56 -3.46 -5.18 -3.34
CA VAL A 56 -3.63 -3.85 -3.91
C VAL A 56 -2.38 -3.60 -4.75
N LYS A 57 -2.58 -3.36 -6.04
CA LYS A 57 -1.47 -3.13 -6.95
C LYS A 57 -1.42 -1.69 -7.38
N LEU A 58 -0.25 -1.09 -7.25
CA LEU A 58 0.00 0.28 -7.68
C LEU A 58 0.99 0.24 -8.83
N ASN A 59 0.58 0.75 -9.97
CA ASN A 59 1.43 0.82 -11.15
C ASN A 59 1.44 2.24 -11.69
N GLY A 60 2.57 2.66 -12.23
CA GLY A 60 2.66 3.98 -12.81
C GLY A 60 3.80 4.10 -13.79
N GLU A 61 3.65 5.06 -14.72
CA GLU A 61 4.65 5.35 -15.71
C GLU A 61 4.62 6.84 -16.00
N ALA A 62 5.77 7.49 -15.92
CA ALA A 62 5.87 8.92 -16.15
C ALA A 62 7.24 9.28 -16.69
N GLU A 63 7.33 10.44 -17.35
CA GLU A 63 8.61 11.00 -17.75
C GLU A 63 8.95 12.13 -16.79
N VAL A 64 10.14 12.05 -16.20
CA VAL A 64 10.63 13.06 -15.28
C VAL A 64 12.03 13.44 -15.72
N GLY A 65 12.22 14.72 -16.04
CA GLY A 65 13.51 15.19 -16.48
C GLY A 65 14.00 14.53 -17.76
N GLY A 66 13.09 14.22 -18.69
CA GLY A 66 13.43 13.56 -19.94
C GLY A 66 13.68 12.08 -19.84
N LYS A 67 13.48 11.51 -18.65
CA LYS A 67 13.68 10.08 -18.44
C LYS A 67 12.37 9.41 -18.08
N LYS A 68 12.17 8.21 -18.60
CA LYS A 68 11.00 7.43 -18.28
C LYS A 68 11.18 6.75 -16.93
N ARG A 69 10.18 6.89 -16.07
CA ARG A 69 10.18 6.26 -14.76
C ARG A 69 8.95 5.39 -14.64
N THR A 70 9.13 4.26 -13.99
CA THR A 70 8.03 3.36 -13.72
C THR A 70 8.00 3.03 -12.23
N ILE A 71 6.80 2.74 -11.74
CA ILE A 71 6.63 2.26 -10.38
C ILE A 71 5.68 1.07 -10.44
N SER A 72 6.00 0.04 -9.69
CA SER A 72 5.15 -1.15 -9.57
C SER A 72 5.27 -1.62 -8.14
N ARG A 73 4.15 -1.60 -7.42
CA ARG A 73 4.12 -2.01 -6.02
C ARG A 73 2.94 -2.94 -5.80
N CYS A 74 3.13 -3.85 -4.88
CA CYS A 74 2.09 -4.78 -4.49
C CYS A 74 1.97 -4.76 -2.98
N TYR A 75 0.78 -4.45 -2.49
CA TYR A 75 0.51 -4.38 -1.06
C TYR A 75 -0.53 -5.41 -0.70
N GLU A 76 -0.39 -5.97 0.49
CA GLU A 76 -1.36 -6.93 0.97
C GLU A 76 -2.67 -6.21 1.28
N LEU A 77 -3.79 -6.81 0.87
CA LEU A 77 -5.10 -6.27 1.20
C LEU A 77 -5.53 -6.86 2.54
N PRO A 78 -5.77 -6.02 3.56
CA PRO A 78 -6.20 -6.55 4.85
C PRO A 78 -7.51 -7.32 4.72
N GLN A 79 -7.59 -8.46 5.41
CA GLN A 79 -8.77 -9.32 5.32
C GLN A 79 -10.05 -8.62 5.75
N LYS A 80 -9.94 -7.72 6.73
CA LYS A 80 -11.09 -7.01 7.27
C LYS A 80 -11.46 -5.78 6.47
N ALA A 81 -10.73 -5.49 5.41
CA ALA A 81 -10.99 -4.32 4.57
C ALA A 81 -12.09 -4.60 3.56
N ASP A 82 -12.93 -3.59 3.34
CA ASP A 82 -13.96 -3.68 2.31
C ASP A 82 -13.35 -3.27 0.98
N ARG A 83 -13.01 -4.24 0.17
CA ARG A 83 -12.30 -4.02 -1.09
C ARG A 83 -13.09 -3.15 -2.08
N LYS A 84 -14.38 -3.07 -1.92
CA LYS A 84 -15.22 -2.27 -2.84
C LYS A 84 -15.18 -0.79 -2.52
N LYS A 85 -14.61 -0.41 -1.38
CA LYS A 85 -14.61 0.97 -0.91
C LYS A 85 -13.22 1.57 -0.78
N LEU A 86 -12.26 1.00 -1.49
CA LEU A 86 -10.92 1.59 -1.53
C LEU A 86 -11.00 2.98 -2.15
N SER A 87 -10.38 3.95 -1.50
CA SER A 87 -10.22 5.27 -2.06
C SER A 87 -8.76 5.66 -2.09
N ALA A 88 -8.39 6.46 -3.06
CA ALA A 88 -7.03 6.93 -3.23
C ALA A 88 -7.04 8.41 -3.53
N LYS A 89 -6.13 9.15 -2.90
CA LYS A 89 -6.02 10.59 -3.11
C LYS A 89 -4.55 10.94 -3.25
N LEU A 90 -4.23 11.66 -4.31
CA LEU A 90 -2.85 12.08 -4.58
C LEU A 90 -2.73 13.58 -4.41
N VAL A 91 -1.84 14.01 -3.51
CA VAL A 91 -1.57 15.42 -3.28
C VAL A 91 -0.05 15.58 -3.10
N ASN A 92 0.56 16.44 -3.90
CA ASN A 92 1.98 16.76 -3.77
C ASN A 92 2.91 15.55 -3.70
N GLY A 93 2.65 14.56 -4.55
CA GLY A 93 3.50 13.37 -4.61
C GLY A 93 3.25 12.37 -3.50
N ILE A 94 2.20 12.58 -2.71
CA ILE A 94 1.83 11.65 -1.64
C ILE A 94 0.49 11.04 -1.97
N LEU A 95 0.47 9.71 -2.03
CA LEU A 95 -0.75 8.96 -2.31
C LEU A 95 -1.29 8.39 -1.02
N ASP A 96 -2.48 8.86 -0.64
CA ASP A 96 -3.18 8.36 0.53
C ASP A 96 -4.18 7.29 0.09
N LEU A 97 -4.03 6.10 0.62
CA LEU A 97 -4.98 5.01 0.42
C LEU A 97 -5.80 4.83 1.68
N SER A 98 -7.10 4.71 1.52
CA SER A 98 -8.00 4.48 2.65
C SER A 98 -8.95 3.36 2.27
N ILE A 99 -9.03 2.35 3.12
CA ILE A 99 -9.91 1.19 2.90
C ILE A 99 -10.74 1.00 4.16
N PRO A 100 -12.03 1.30 4.12
CA PRO A 100 -12.88 1.07 5.28
C PRO A 100 -12.94 -0.41 5.64
N LYS A 101 -13.12 -0.69 6.91
CA LYS A 101 -13.32 -2.06 7.35
C LYS A 101 -14.72 -2.52 6.94
N LYS A 102 -14.83 -3.82 6.70
CA LYS A 102 -16.14 -4.41 6.46
C LYS A 102 -17.04 -4.16 7.66
N ASP A 103 -18.34 -4.02 7.42
CA ASP A 103 -19.30 -3.82 8.51
C ASP A 103 -19.22 -4.94 9.54
N SER A 104 -19.02 -6.16 9.09
CA SER A 104 -18.89 -7.31 9.98
C SER A 104 -17.59 -7.31 10.79
N SER A 105 -16.64 -6.46 10.43
CA SER A 105 -15.34 -6.36 11.08
C SER A 105 -15.21 -5.12 11.96
N LYS A 106 -16.23 -4.28 12.00
CA LYS A 106 -16.20 -3.09 12.82
C LYS A 106 -16.37 -3.44 14.28
N LYS A 107 -15.75 -2.63 15.12
CA LYS A 107 -15.81 -2.81 16.56
C LYS A 107 -17.23 -2.60 17.06
N ILE A 108 -17.68 -3.51 17.90
CA ILE A 108 -19.01 -3.43 18.50
C ILE A 108 -18.85 -3.30 20.01
N SER A 109 -19.49 -2.27 20.57
CA SER A 109 -19.52 -2.09 22.01
C SER A 109 -20.72 -2.81 22.58
N VAL A 110 -20.49 -3.57 23.63
CA VAL A 110 -21.55 -4.34 24.29
C VAL A 110 -21.74 -3.80 25.70
N SER A 111 -22.98 -3.47 26.05
CA SER A 111 -23.32 -3.04 27.40
C SER A 111 -23.29 -4.22 28.35
N ILE A 112 -22.68 -3.99 29.50
CA ILE A 112 -22.65 -5.00 30.56
C ILE A 112 -23.86 -4.77 31.47
N LYS A 113 -24.61 -5.82 31.65
CA LYS A 113 -25.77 -5.75 32.54
C LYS A 113 -25.48 -6.34 33.91
#